data_ab027dba8962f8cd24813c1644ff6998
#
_entry.id   ab027dba8962f8cd24813c1644ff6998
#
_cell.length_a   1.000
_cell.length_b   1.000
_cell.length_c   1.000
_cell.angle_alpha   90.00
_cell.angle_beta   90.00
_cell.angle_gamma   90.00
#
_symmetry.space_group_name_H-M   'P 1'
#
loop_
_entity.id
_entity.type
_entity.pdbx_description
1 polymer ?
#
loop_
_entity_poly.entity_id
_entity_poly.type
_entity_poly.pdbx_seq_one_letter_code
_entity_poly.pdbx_strand_id
1 'polypeptide(L)'
;MKFYVLESGSKGNCTLITSNGHSIMIDNGLSKKKTISKLQEIGKKIEDVEALLLTHSHTDHIAGINVFSDEIIYATKFTYKNTTIEHQLIPFKEYEISGFKVTCVPTSHDSQGSCGFIIKDEKDTLVYITDTGYIYERVVDMINDATYYIFESNHNVRMLMNTDRPQHLKKRIMGDYGHLSNVDSANYLCDVVGDNTKEIVLAHLSEEANSIDQAMIDLVEVFEDRGVDNNKYLIRCASQTETLIGGEVEEVC
;
A
#
# COMPACT_ATOMS: atom_id res chain seq x y z
N MET A 1 -7.83 -13.37 -5.82
CA MET A 1 -7.56 -11.91 -5.97
C MET A 1 -6.28 -11.70 -6.76
N LYS A 2 -6.24 -10.68 -7.63
CA LYS A 2 -5.03 -10.26 -8.36
C LYS A 2 -4.80 -8.77 -8.13
N PHE A 3 -3.55 -8.36 -8.01
CA PHE A 3 -3.22 -6.95 -7.83
C PHE A 3 -2.08 -6.51 -8.73
N TYR A 4 -2.04 -5.21 -9.02
CA TYR A 4 -1.05 -4.56 -9.86
C TYR A 4 -0.57 -3.32 -9.11
N VAL A 5 0.63 -3.37 -8.53
CA VAL A 5 1.28 -2.17 -8.03
C VAL A 5 1.88 -1.45 -9.23
N LEU A 6 1.15 -0.46 -9.76
CA LEU A 6 1.52 0.25 -10.98
C LEU A 6 2.77 1.10 -10.76
N GLU A 7 2.83 1.78 -9.61
CA GLU A 7 3.99 2.49 -9.07
C GLU A 7 3.85 2.62 -7.56
N SER A 8 5.00 2.67 -6.87
CA SER A 8 5.04 2.87 -5.41
C SER A 8 6.28 3.63 -4.98
N GLY A 9 6.08 4.79 -4.35
CA GLY A 9 7.11 5.66 -3.81
C GLY A 9 6.77 7.14 -3.92
N SER A 10 7.67 8.02 -3.50
CA SER A 10 7.47 9.46 -3.38
C SER A 10 7.21 10.22 -4.71
N LYS A 11 7.26 9.54 -5.85
CA LYS A 11 6.92 10.12 -7.16
C LYS A 11 5.52 9.80 -7.63
N GLY A 12 4.86 8.87 -6.97
CA GLY A 12 3.48 8.49 -7.25
C GLY A 12 3.17 7.08 -6.78
N ASN A 13 2.04 6.94 -6.15
CA ASN A 13 1.50 5.66 -5.66
C ASN A 13 0.21 5.37 -6.42
N CYS A 14 0.07 4.16 -6.91
CA CYS A 14 -1.11 3.71 -7.63
C CYS A 14 -1.14 2.18 -7.67
N THR A 15 -2.18 1.58 -7.11
CA THR A 15 -2.35 0.12 -7.08
C THR A 15 -3.74 -0.24 -7.56
N LEU A 16 -3.85 -1.14 -8.54
CA LEU A 16 -5.12 -1.70 -8.99
C LEU A 16 -5.29 -3.10 -8.42
N ILE A 17 -6.50 -3.40 -7.93
CA ILE A 17 -6.88 -4.71 -7.39
C ILE A 17 -8.06 -5.22 -8.20
N THR A 18 -8.00 -6.49 -8.61
CA THR A 18 -9.05 -7.12 -9.40
C THR A 18 -9.47 -8.47 -8.82
N SER A 19 -10.76 -8.75 -8.81
CA SER A 19 -11.32 -10.05 -8.45
C SER A 19 -12.71 -10.22 -9.04
N ASN A 20 -13.05 -11.40 -9.55
CA ASN A 20 -14.38 -11.76 -10.05
C ASN A 20 -14.98 -10.76 -11.08
N GLY A 21 -14.12 -10.18 -11.93
CA GLY A 21 -14.53 -9.19 -12.93
C GLY A 21 -14.61 -7.74 -12.43
N HIS A 22 -14.49 -7.50 -11.13
CA HIS A 22 -14.47 -6.18 -10.53
C HIS A 22 -13.05 -5.60 -10.41
N SER A 23 -12.94 -4.28 -10.39
CA SER A 23 -11.65 -3.59 -10.29
C SER A 23 -11.77 -2.35 -9.41
N ILE A 24 -10.94 -2.28 -8.38
CA ILE A 24 -10.82 -1.10 -7.51
C ILE A 24 -9.37 -0.60 -7.50
N MET A 25 -9.18 0.68 -7.33
CA MET A 25 -7.85 1.30 -7.30
C MET A 25 -7.57 1.91 -5.93
N ILE A 26 -6.34 1.80 -5.44
CA ILE A 26 -5.86 2.52 -4.26
C ILE A 26 -4.91 3.61 -4.75
N ASP A 27 -5.24 4.86 -4.43
CA ASP A 27 -4.53 6.06 -4.80
C ASP A 27 -4.32 6.23 -6.32
N ASN A 28 -4.10 7.45 -6.75
CA ASN A 28 -3.59 7.78 -8.06
C ASN A 28 -2.72 9.05 -7.99
N GLY A 29 -1.48 8.87 -7.55
CA GLY A 29 -0.46 9.91 -7.53
C GLY A 29 0.18 10.18 -8.90
N LEU A 30 -0.26 9.47 -9.95
CA LEU A 30 0.32 9.57 -11.28
C LEU A 30 -0.35 10.67 -12.10
N SER A 31 0.37 11.26 -13.06
CA SER A 31 -0.25 12.15 -14.04
C SER A 31 -1.26 11.39 -14.90
N LYS A 32 -2.28 12.07 -15.43
CA LYS A 32 -3.29 11.49 -16.34
C LYS A 32 -2.68 10.62 -17.44
N LYS A 33 -1.65 11.13 -18.12
CA LYS A 33 -0.96 10.39 -19.20
C LYS A 33 -0.33 9.10 -18.68
N LYS A 34 0.28 9.16 -17.51
CA LYS A 34 0.96 8.02 -16.89
C LYS A 34 -0.03 6.99 -16.39
N THR A 35 -1.13 7.42 -15.75
CA THR A 35 -2.22 6.53 -15.33
C THR A 35 -2.77 5.73 -16.52
N ILE A 36 -3.08 6.43 -17.63
CA ILE A 36 -3.58 5.78 -18.86
C ILE A 36 -2.56 4.76 -19.38
N SER A 37 -1.28 5.15 -19.48
CA SER A 37 -0.22 4.27 -19.97
C SER A 37 -0.07 3.02 -19.10
N LYS A 38 -0.07 3.18 -17.78
CA LYS A 38 0.07 2.07 -16.82
C LYS A 38 -1.11 1.12 -16.86
N LEU A 39 -2.34 1.63 -16.97
CA LEU A 39 -3.52 0.78 -17.14
C LEU A 39 -3.47 0.03 -18.47
N GLN A 40 -3.06 0.68 -19.56
CA GLN A 40 -2.90 0.01 -20.86
C GLN A 40 -1.85 -1.10 -20.85
N GLU A 41 -0.74 -0.96 -20.12
CA GLU A 41 0.28 -2.00 -19.95
C GLU A 41 -0.30 -3.31 -19.39
N ILE A 42 -1.36 -3.22 -18.58
CA ILE A 42 -2.05 -4.37 -17.99
C ILE A 42 -3.38 -4.71 -18.68
N GLY A 43 -3.64 -4.13 -19.85
CA GLY A 43 -4.86 -4.38 -20.65
C GLY A 43 -6.13 -3.76 -20.04
N LYS A 44 -6.00 -2.73 -19.22
CA LYS A 44 -7.11 -2.02 -18.56
C LYS A 44 -7.25 -0.59 -19.06
N LYS A 45 -8.40 0.03 -18.75
CA LYS A 45 -8.75 1.43 -19.05
C LYS A 45 -9.21 2.13 -17.79
N ILE A 46 -9.32 3.45 -17.82
CA ILE A 46 -9.85 4.25 -16.70
C ILE A 46 -11.27 3.81 -16.35
N GLU A 47 -12.08 3.53 -17.34
CA GLU A 47 -13.48 3.13 -17.20
C GLU A 47 -13.66 1.75 -16.56
N ASP A 48 -12.61 0.94 -16.50
CA ASP A 48 -12.62 -0.36 -15.82
C ASP A 48 -12.46 -0.21 -14.29
N VAL A 49 -12.08 0.99 -13.80
CA VAL A 49 -11.94 1.27 -12.37
C VAL A 49 -13.30 1.66 -11.80
N GLU A 50 -13.88 0.80 -11.00
CA GLU A 50 -15.22 0.98 -10.43
C GLU A 50 -15.21 1.79 -9.12
N ALA A 51 -14.10 1.78 -8.39
CA ALA A 51 -13.90 2.58 -7.19
C ALA A 51 -12.44 2.99 -7.03
N LEU A 52 -12.22 4.22 -6.54
CA LEU A 52 -10.92 4.77 -6.15
C LEU A 52 -10.91 5.01 -4.64
N LEU A 53 -10.07 4.27 -3.93
CA LEU A 53 -9.86 4.40 -2.50
C LEU A 53 -8.66 5.31 -2.25
N LEU A 54 -8.81 6.37 -1.47
CA LEU A 54 -7.71 7.28 -1.15
C LEU A 54 -7.19 7.03 0.27
N THR A 55 -5.87 6.81 0.38
CA THR A 55 -5.20 6.65 1.68
C THR A 55 -5.08 7.97 2.41
N HIS A 56 -4.56 9.00 1.75
CA HIS A 56 -4.37 10.34 2.32
C HIS A 56 -4.18 11.41 1.22
N SER A 57 -3.97 12.67 1.61
CA SER A 57 -4.04 13.83 0.72
C SER A 57 -2.69 14.33 0.18
N HIS A 58 -1.59 13.62 0.37
CA HIS A 58 -0.31 14.02 -0.23
C HIS A 58 -0.34 13.90 -1.76
N THR A 59 0.42 14.76 -2.42
CA THR A 59 0.39 14.90 -3.88
C THR A 59 0.74 13.61 -4.61
N ASP A 60 1.67 12.83 -4.11
CA ASP A 60 2.08 11.53 -4.66
C ASP A 60 1.04 10.41 -4.49
N HIS A 61 -0.11 10.71 -3.88
CA HIS A 61 -1.27 9.82 -3.77
C HIS A 61 -2.48 10.36 -4.53
N ILE A 62 -2.59 11.69 -4.73
CA ILE A 62 -3.81 12.29 -5.30
C ILE A 62 -3.59 13.13 -6.57
N ALA A 63 -2.36 13.27 -7.09
CA ALA A 63 -2.08 14.17 -8.22
C ALA A 63 -2.92 13.86 -9.47
N GLY A 64 -3.31 12.63 -9.69
CA GLY A 64 -4.04 12.18 -10.86
C GLY A 64 -5.50 11.84 -10.63
N ILE A 65 -6.09 12.10 -9.48
CA ILE A 65 -7.48 11.72 -9.19
C ILE A 65 -8.50 12.38 -10.11
N ASN A 66 -8.17 13.54 -10.69
CA ASN A 66 -9.05 14.27 -11.63
C ASN A 66 -9.38 13.50 -12.93
N VAL A 67 -8.77 12.34 -13.17
CA VAL A 67 -9.14 11.49 -14.30
C VAL A 67 -10.38 10.63 -13.99
N PHE A 68 -10.75 10.54 -12.72
CA PHE A 68 -11.90 9.80 -12.22
C PHE A 68 -13.05 10.74 -11.85
N SER A 69 -14.28 10.24 -11.87
CA SER A 69 -15.44 10.96 -11.34
C SER A 69 -15.41 10.95 -9.81
N ASP A 70 -15.81 12.06 -9.18
CA ASP A 70 -15.98 12.14 -7.71
C ASP A 70 -16.94 11.06 -7.18
N GLU A 71 -17.85 10.56 -8.02
CA GLU A 71 -18.84 9.52 -7.69
C GLU A 71 -18.25 8.15 -7.38
N ILE A 72 -17.00 7.88 -7.77
CA ILE A 72 -16.34 6.60 -7.48
C ILE A 72 -15.22 6.74 -6.44
N ILE A 73 -15.03 7.95 -5.86
CA ILE A 73 -13.96 8.22 -4.91
C ILE A 73 -14.43 7.98 -3.48
N TYR A 74 -13.75 7.07 -2.80
CA TYR A 74 -13.95 6.73 -1.39
C TYR A 74 -12.76 7.20 -0.56
N ALA A 75 -13.02 7.96 0.49
CA ALA A 75 -11.97 8.52 1.34
C ALA A 75 -12.46 8.79 2.76
N THR A 76 -11.55 9.00 3.71
CA THR A 76 -11.91 9.55 5.01
C THR A 76 -12.32 11.03 4.86
N LYS A 77 -13.04 11.54 5.83
CA LYS A 77 -13.56 12.92 5.84
C LYS A 77 -12.52 14.00 5.54
N PHE A 78 -11.27 13.77 5.95
CA PHE A 78 -10.21 14.79 5.86
C PHE A 78 -9.31 14.61 4.64
N THR A 79 -9.35 13.43 4.01
CA THR A 79 -8.51 13.09 2.87
C THR A 79 -9.00 13.75 1.58
N TYR A 80 -10.31 13.75 1.34
CA TYR A 80 -10.89 14.33 0.12
C TYR A 80 -12.16 15.13 0.41
N LYS A 81 -12.15 16.42 0.07
CA LYS A 81 -13.23 17.35 0.41
C LYS A 81 -14.54 17.12 -0.35
N ASN A 82 -14.45 16.55 -1.56
CA ASN A 82 -15.62 16.28 -2.40
C ASN A 82 -16.24 14.91 -2.15
N THR A 83 -15.70 14.13 -1.22
CA THR A 83 -16.28 12.83 -0.86
C THR A 83 -17.69 13.01 -0.35
N THR A 84 -18.67 12.35 -0.98
CA THR A 84 -20.05 12.32 -0.51
C THR A 84 -20.16 11.58 0.82
N ILE A 85 -21.23 11.83 1.57
CA ILE A 85 -21.45 11.13 2.87
C ILE A 85 -21.49 9.61 2.66
N GLU A 86 -22.02 9.14 1.53
CA GLU A 86 -22.14 7.72 1.18
C GLU A 86 -20.79 7.06 0.90
N HIS A 87 -19.84 7.83 0.36
CA HIS A 87 -18.48 7.37 0.03
C HIS A 87 -17.46 7.72 1.12
N GLN A 88 -17.93 8.30 2.24
CA GLN A 88 -17.06 8.63 3.36
C GLN A 88 -16.72 7.37 4.17
N LEU A 89 -15.43 7.03 4.19
CA LEU A 89 -14.92 5.91 4.98
C LEU A 89 -14.72 6.32 6.44
N ILE A 90 -15.24 5.50 7.33
CA ILE A 90 -15.06 5.62 8.78
C ILE A 90 -14.07 4.52 9.20
N PRO A 91 -12.96 4.86 9.89
CA PRO A 91 -12.00 3.87 10.34
C PRO A 91 -12.65 2.70 11.10
N PHE A 92 -12.16 1.49 10.83
CA PHE A 92 -12.62 0.22 11.41
C PHE A 92 -14.02 -0.24 11.00
N LYS A 93 -14.72 0.48 10.13
CA LYS A 93 -16.00 0.06 9.58
C LYS A 93 -15.77 -0.65 8.24
N GLU A 94 -16.41 -1.81 8.07
CA GLU A 94 -16.42 -2.56 6.80
C GLU A 94 -17.50 -2.02 5.86
N TYR A 95 -17.15 -1.91 4.57
CA TYR A 95 -18.02 -1.47 3.49
C TYR A 95 -17.99 -2.49 2.35
N GLU A 96 -19.10 -2.68 1.67
CA GLU A 96 -19.14 -3.39 0.39
C GLU A 96 -18.96 -2.38 -0.75
N ILE A 97 -17.85 -2.50 -1.50
CA ILE A 97 -17.47 -1.59 -2.59
C ILE A 97 -17.08 -2.45 -3.80
N SER A 98 -17.85 -2.37 -4.87
CA SER A 98 -17.55 -3.04 -6.15
C SER A 98 -17.12 -4.51 -5.97
N GLY A 99 -17.92 -5.29 -5.24
CA GLY A 99 -17.67 -6.72 -5.02
C GLY A 99 -16.59 -7.07 -3.99
N PHE A 100 -16.00 -6.08 -3.34
CA PHE A 100 -15.02 -6.26 -2.27
C PHE A 100 -15.58 -5.80 -0.91
N LYS A 101 -15.16 -6.46 0.18
CA LYS A 101 -15.30 -5.94 1.52
C LYS A 101 -14.06 -5.12 1.87
N VAL A 102 -14.25 -3.82 2.09
CA VAL A 102 -13.19 -2.86 2.34
C VAL A 102 -13.30 -2.30 3.74
N THR A 103 -12.24 -2.38 4.51
CA THR A 103 -12.11 -1.73 5.82
C THR A 103 -10.93 -0.77 5.78
N CYS A 104 -11.14 0.53 6.03
CA CYS A 104 -10.03 1.43 6.24
C CYS A 104 -9.52 1.35 7.70
N VAL A 105 -8.22 1.33 7.86
CA VAL A 105 -7.53 1.32 9.15
C VAL A 105 -6.62 2.53 9.27
N PRO A 106 -6.59 3.25 10.41
CA PRO A 106 -5.78 4.46 10.52
C PRO A 106 -4.29 4.14 10.42
N THR A 107 -3.56 5.00 9.72
CA THR A 107 -2.09 5.04 9.73
C THR A 107 -1.60 6.24 10.55
N SER A 108 -0.38 6.16 11.05
CA SER A 108 0.27 7.26 11.77
C SER A 108 1.14 8.06 10.81
N HIS A 109 0.55 9.10 10.21
CA HIS A 109 1.21 9.92 9.21
C HIS A 109 0.85 11.40 9.36
N ASP A 110 1.65 12.30 8.81
CA ASP A 110 1.46 13.75 8.90
C ASP A 110 0.40 14.31 7.92
N SER A 111 -0.56 13.47 7.58
CA SER A 111 -1.76 13.83 6.81
C SER A 111 -3.01 13.46 7.60
N GLN A 112 -3.88 14.44 7.84
CA GLN A 112 -5.09 14.22 8.64
C GLN A 112 -6.03 13.22 7.97
N GLY A 113 -6.41 12.19 8.71
CA GLY A 113 -7.33 11.14 8.22
C GLY A 113 -6.65 10.09 7.36
N SER A 114 -5.31 10.00 7.41
CA SER A 114 -4.56 8.96 6.71
C SER A 114 -4.99 7.56 7.14
N CYS A 115 -5.03 6.64 6.17
CA CYS A 115 -5.44 5.26 6.40
C CYS A 115 -4.77 4.29 5.42
N GLY A 116 -4.68 3.04 5.84
CA GLY A 116 -4.48 1.90 4.97
C GLY A 116 -5.78 1.14 4.75
N PHE A 117 -5.73 0.02 4.04
CA PHE A 117 -6.90 -0.76 3.69
C PHE A 117 -6.70 -2.26 3.95
N ILE A 118 -7.76 -2.89 4.46
CA ILE A 118 -7.94 -4.35 4.43
C ILE A 118 -9.02 -4.62 3.39
N ILE A 119 -8.68 -5.36 2.34
CA ILE A 119 -9.55 -5.64 1.20
C ILE A 119 -9.75 -7.15 1.11
N LYS A 120 -11.00 -7.58 1.14
CA LYS A 120 -11.36 -8.99 1.08
C LYS A 120 -12.25 -9.26 -0.12
N ASP A 121 -11.98 -10.35 -0.81
CA ASP A 121 -12.93 -11.00 -1.68
C ASP A 121 -13.44 -12.31 -1.06
N GLU A 122 -14.01 -13.23 -1.85
CA GLU A 122 -14.53 -14.50 -1.35
C GLU A 122 -13.45 -15.45 -0.78
N LYS A 123 -12.19 -15.29 -1.20
CA LYS A 123 -11.10 -16.25 -0.93
C LYS A 123 -9.91 -15.63 -0.22
N ASP A 124 -9.57 -14.41 -0.58
CA ASP A 124 -8.31 -13.77 -0.21
C ASP A 124 -8.52 -12.49 0.60
N THR A 125 -7.55 -12.16 1.41
CA THR A 125 -7.44 -10.89 2.12
C THR A 125 -6.15 -10.19 1.70
N LEU A 126 -6.24 -8.96 1.23
CA LEU A 126 -5.11 -8.09 0.93
C LEU A 126 -5.05 -6.95 1.95
N VAL A 127 -3.88 -6.77 2.53
CA VAL A 127 -3.55 -5.63 3.41
C VAL A 127 -2.69 -4.64 2.63
N TYR A 128 -3.12 -3.39 2.58
CA TYR A 128 -2.37 -2.29 1.98
C TYR A 128 -2.08 -1.24 3.04
N ILE A 129 -0.81 -1.13 3.45
CA ILE A 129 -0.35 -0.15 4.44
C ILE A 129 0.93 0.50 3.93
N THR A 130 0.84 1.78 3.60
CA THR A 130 1.96 2.67 3.28
C THR A 130 1.80 3.96 4.09
N ASP A 131 2.86 4.74 4.18
CA ASP A 131 2.85 6.04 4.83
C ASP A 131 2.41 5.97 6.29
N THR A 132 3.25 5.32 7.08
CA THR A 132 3.02 5.21 8.53
C THR A 132 4.33 5.13 9.30
N GLY A 133 4.44 5.90 10.38
CA GLY A 133 5.60 5.82 11.28
C GLY A 133 5.51 4.66 12.29
N TYR A 134 4.29 4.20 12.58
CA TYR A 134 4.03 2.98 13.37
C TYR A 134 2.63 2.45 13.07
N ILE A 135 2.36 1.21 13.49
CA ILE A 135 1.06 0.56 13.32
C ILE A 135 0.41 0.41 14.70
N TYR A 136 -0.84 0.88 14.81
CA TYR A 136 -1.62 0.75 16.04
C TYR A 136 -1.86 -0.72 16.39
N GLU A 137 -1.75 -1.10 17.66
CA GLU A 137 -1.95 -2.49 18.15
C GLU A 137 -3.25 -3.12 17.62
N ARG A 138 -4.36 -2.37 17.67
CA ARG A 138 -5.63 -2.82 17.11
C ARG A 138 -5.57 -3.13 15.61
N VAL A 139 -4.74 -2.41 14.84
CA VAL A 139 -4.57 -2.65 13.41
C VAL A 139 -3.76 -3.93 13.20
N VAL A 140 -2.70 -4.16 14.00
CA VAL A 140 -1.92 -5.40 13.99
C VAL A 140 -2.83 -6.61 14.16
N ASP A 141 -3.74 -6.60 15.15
CA ASP A 141 -4.71 -7.68 15.37
C ASP A 141 -5.62 -7.93 14.16
N MET A 142 -6.01 -6.85 13.44
CA MET A 142 -6.94 -6.94 12.30
C MET A 142 -6.30 -7.43 11.00
N ILE A 143 -5.00 -7.22 10.83
CA ILE A 143 -4.26 -7.57 9.61
C ILE A 143 -3.55 -8.92 9.71
N ASN A 144 -3.73 -9.63 10.82
CA ASN A 144 -3.08 -10.92 11.06
C ASN A 144 -3.50 -11.98 10.03
N ASP A 145 -2.53 -12.76 9.57
CA ASP A 145 -2.67 -13.91 8.67
C ASP A 145 -3.43 -13.61 7.37
N ALA A 146 -3.21 -12.40 6.80
CA ALA A 146 -3.76 -12.05 5.51
C ALA A 146 -3.03 -12.78 4.36
N THR A 147 -3.73 -12.96 3.24
CA THR A 147 -3.20 -13.68 2.06
C THR A 147 -2.09 -12.89 1.39
N TYR A 148 -2.26 -11.57 1.28
CA TYR A 148 -1.33 -10.66 0.59
C TYR A 148 -1.07 -9.42 1.45
N TYR A 149 0.19 -8.99 1.49
CA TYR A 149 0.60 -7.74 2.11
C TYR A 149 1.28 -6.85 1.07
N ILE A 150 0.79 -5.64 0.89
CA ILE A 150 1.50 -4.51 0.27
C ILE A 150 1.83 -3.58 1.43
N PHE A 151 3.08 -3.59 1.87
CA PHE A 151 3.46 -3.09 3.19
C PHE A 151 4.65 -2.15 3.09
N GLU A 152 4.61 -1.00 3.79
CA GLU A 152 5.68 -0.03 3.74
C GLU A 152 7.01 -0.62 4.21
N SER A 153 8.08 -0.34 3.44
CA SER A 153 9.48 -0.55 3.81
C SER A 153 10.28 0.63 3.26
N ASN A 154 10.15 1.79 3.93
CA ASN A 154 10.56 3.05 3.33
C ASN A 154 12.07 3.24 3.30
N HIS A 155 12.76 3.02 4.41
CA HIS A 155 14.18 3.38 4.50
C HIS A 155 15.00 2.43 5.37
N ASN A 156 16.26 2.27 5.01
CA ASN A 156 17.28 1.79 5.92
C ASN A 156 17.80 2.99 6.73
N VAL A 157 17.78 2.87 8.06
CA VAL A 157 18.17 3.97 8.98
C VAL A 157 19.58 4.50 8.71
N ARG A 158 20.54 3.60 8.43
CA ARG A 158 21.94 3.98 8.15
C ARG A 158 22.06 4.71 6.81
N MET A 159 21.35 4.25 5.78
CA MET A 159 21.32 4.93 4.48
C MET A 159 20.69 6.32 4.62
N LEU A 160 19.55 6.43 5.35
CA LEU A 160 18.90 7.72 5.59
C LEU A 160 19.84 8.71 6.31
N MET A 161 20.55 8.26 7.33
CA MET A 161 21.50 9.12 8.05
C MET A 161 22.66 9.60 7.17
N ASN A 162 23.02 8.86 6.12
CA ASN A 162 24.09 9.20 5.20
C ASN A 162 23.64 10.05 3.99
N THR A 163 22.33 10.34 3.83
CA THR A 163 21.85 11.27 2.78
C THR A 163 22.23 12.71 3.09
N ASP A 164 22.16 13.58 2.07
CA ASP A 164 22.36 15.03 2.24
C ASP A 164 21.13 15.76 2.81
N ARG A 165 20.07 15.03 3.17
CA ARG A 165 18.84 15.61 3.73
C ARG A 165 19.11 16.33 5.05
N PRO A 166 18.47 17.49 5.29
CA PRO A 166 18.58 18.20 6.58
C PRO A 166 18.14 17.32 7.76
N GLN A 167 18.78 17.52 8.92
CA GLN A 167 18.52 16.72 10.12
C GLN A 167 17.06 16.73 10.57
N HIS A 168 16.34 17.86 10.40
CA HIS A 168 14.93 17.94 10.76
C HIS A 168 14.07 17.05 9.88
N LEU A 169 14.41 16.89 8.57
CA LEU A 169 13.72 16.01 7.65
C LEU A 169 14.00 14.53 7.98
N LYS A 170 15.26 14.17 8.29
CA LYS A 170 15.59 12.82 8.73
C LYS A 170 14.81 12.43 10.00
N LYS A 171 14.73 13.35 10.97
CA LYS A 171 13.92 13.13 12.19
C LYS A 171 12.43 12.98 11.90
N ARG A 172 11.89 13.78 10.96
CA ARG A 172 10.50 13.64 10.51
C ARG A 172 10.24 12.26 9.90
N ILE A 173 11.13 11.80 9.01
CA ILE A 173 11.02 10.50 8.34
C ILE A 173 11.02 9.35 9.36
N MET A 174 11.92 9.39 10.36
CA MET A 174 12.04 8.35 11.40
C MET A 174 11.04 8.51 12.55
N GLY A 175 10.23 9.56 12.56
CA GLY A 175 9.31 9.83 13.68
C GLY A 175 7.98 9.10 13.53
N ASP A 176 7.18 9.14 14.59
CA ASP A 176 5.87 8.46 14.66
C ASP A 176 4.89 8.83 13.54
N TYR A 177 5.03 10.02 12.95
CA TYR A 177 4.22 10.49 11.82
C TYR A 177 4.98 10.45 10.49
N GLY A 178 6.10 9.74 10.44
CA GLY A 178 6.93 9.57 9.26
C GLY A 178 6.62 8.27 8.54
N HIS A 179 7.65 7.41 8.43
CA HIS A 179 7.61 6.17 7.67
C HIS A 179 8.29 5.03 8.41
N LEU A 180 7.85 3.80 8.19
CA LEU A 180 8.50 2.60 8.71
C LEU A 180 9.91 2.44 8.11
N SER A 181 10.89 2.18 8.98
CA SER A 181 12.17 1.64 8.51
C SER A 181 12.00 0.20 8.01
N ASN A 182 12.97 -0.31 7.25
CA ASN A 182 12.96 -1.71 6.81
C ASN A 182 12.86 -2.67 7.99
N VAL A 183 13.60 -2.39 9.07
CA VAL A 183 13.62 -3.22 10.29
C VAL A 183 12.29 -3.17 11.02
N ASP A 184 11.67 -1.97 11.17
CA ASP A 184 10.35 -1.86 11.81
C ASP A 184 9.28 -2.57 10.99
N SER A 185 9.30 -2.39 9.67
CA SER A 185 8.43 -3.08 8.73
C SER A 185 8.53 -4.61 8.88
N ALA A 186 9.76 -5.13 8.86
CA ALA A 186 10.00 -6.57 9.00
C ALA A 186 9.54 -7.10 10.36
N ASN A 187 9.70 -6.35 11.45
CA ASN A 187 9.19 -6.73 12.76
C ASN A 187 7.66 -6.83 12.78
N TYR A 188 6.94 -5.84 12.22
CA TYR A 188 5.49 -5.93 12.10
C TYR A 188 5.06 -7.11 11.22
N LEU A 189 5.76 -7.34 10.10
CA LEU A 189 5.47 -8.51 9.25
C LEU A 189 5.66 -9.82 10.00
N CYS A 190 6.70 -9.97 10.83
CA CYS A 190 6.87 -11.15 11.69
C CYS A 190 5.69 -11.37 12.65
N ASP A 191 5.05 -10.30 13.11
CA ASP A 191 3.91 -10.40 14.03
C ASP A 191 2.61 -10.78 13.34
N VAL A 192 2.48 -10.53 12.01
CA VAL A 192 1.20 -10.66 11.31
C VAL A 192 1.16 -11.73 10.21
N VAL A 193 2.29 -12.19 9.68
CA VAL A 193 2.30 -13.26 8.68
C VAL A 193 1.94 -14.61 9.29
N GLY A 194 1.21 -15.44 8.56
CA GLY A 194 0.75 -16.73 9.04
C GLY A 194 0.69 -17.79 7.95
N ASP A 195 -0.08 -18.84 8.19
CA ASP A 195 -0.19 -19.98 7.28
C ASP A 195 -0.99 -19.67 6.01
N ASN A 196 -1.87 -18.65 6.04
CA ASN A 196 -2.62 -18.20 4.87
C ASN A 196 -1.83 -17.22 4.00
N THR A 197 -0.71 -16.68 4.51
CA THR A 197 0.09 -15.68 3.79
C THR A 197 0.80 -16.31 2.60
N LYS A 198 0.57 -15.77 1.41
CA LYS A 198 1.17 -16.24 0.16
C LYS A 198 2.25 -15.28 -0.35
N GLU A 199 1.99 -13.97 -0.28
CA GLU A 199 2.87 -12.97 -0.88
C GLU A 199 2.98 -11.71 -0.05
N ILE A 200 4.21 -11.18 0.02
CA ILE A 200 4.57 -9.92 0.68
C ILE A 200 5.23 -9.01 -0.36
N VAL A 201 4.69 -7.82 -0.56
CA VAL A 201 5.28 -6.79 -1.40
C VAL A 201 5.74 -5.64 -0.51
N LEU A 202 7.05 -5.46 -0.40
CA LEU A 202 7.63 -4.30 0.24
C LEU A 202 7.42 -3.09 -0.67
N ALA A 203 6.75 -2.07 -0.17
CA ALA A 203 6.28 -0.93 -0.94
C ALA A 203 6.81 0.40 -0.38
N HIS A 204 6.65 1.48 -1.14
CA HIS A 204 7.00 2.84 -0.75
C HIS A 204 8.49 3.01 -0.39
N LEU A 205 9.40 2.32 -1.11
CA LEU A 205 10.84 2.40 -0.90
C LEU A 205 11.38 3.80 -1.29
N SER A 206 12.18 4.39 -0.41
CA SER A 206 12.87 5.67 -0.68
C SER A 206 13.99 5.50 -1.72
N GLU A 207 14.01 6.32 -2.76
CA GLU A 207 15.11 6.30 -3.77
C GLU A 207 16.48 6.65 -3.19
N GLU A 208 16.54 7.51 -2.17
CA GLU A 208 17.82 8.00 -1.63
C GLU A 208 18.27 7.22 -0.38
N ALA A 209 17.29 6.68 0.37
CA ALA A 209 17.55 6.08 1.68
C ALA A 209 17.24 4.59 1.73
N ASN A 210 17.04 3.95 0.57
CA ASN A 210 16.79 2.53 0.45
C ASN A 210 17.26 1.98 -0.89
N SER A 211 17.22 0.66 -1.01
CA SER A 211 17.31 -0.07 -2.28
C SER A 211 16.54 -1.37 -2.14
N ILE A 212 16.21 -2.00 -3.27
CA ILE A 212 15.55 -3.33 -3.28
C ILE A 212 16.41 -4.33 -2.51
N ASP A 213 17.70 -4.38 -2.78
CA ASP A 213 18.62 -5.32 -2.12
C ASP A 213 18.67 -5.08 -0.61
N GLN A 214 18.75 -3.80 -0.18
CA GLN A 214 18.82 -3.47 1.25
C GLN A 214 17.51 -3.79 1.97
N ALA A 215 16.36 -3.50 1.35
CA ALA A 215 15.05 -3.84 1.95
C ALA A 215 14.89 -5.36 2.12
N MET A 216 15.33 -6.14 1.14
CA MET A 216 15.31 -7.60 1.21
C MET A 216 16.29 -8.16 2.26
N ILE A 217 17.51 -7.60 2.35
CA ILE A 217 18.50 -8.00 3.37
C ILE A 217 17.95 -7.74 4.77
N ASP A 218 17.50 -6.51 5.04
CA ASP A 218 16.96 -6.13 6.35
C ASP A 218 15.77 -7.01 6.76
N LEU A 219 14.87 -7.33 5.81
CA LEU A 219 13.74 -8.22 6.09
C LEU A 219 14.17 -9.64 6.41
N VAL A 220 15.07 -10.22 5.61
CA VAL A 220 15.53 -11.61 5.82
C VAL A 220 16.26 -11.74 7.17
N GLU A 221 17.13 -10.77 7.51
CA GLU A 221 17.83 -10.76 8.81
C GLU A 221 16.84 -10.73 9.98
N VAL A 222 15.81 -9.88 9.93
CA VAL A 222 14.80 -9.81 11.01
C VAL A 222 13.96 -11.11 11.06
N PHE A 223 13.57 -11.67 9.92
CA PHE A 223 12.80 -12.91 9.86
C PHE A 223 13.59 -14.07 10.46
N GLU A 224 14.89 -14.20 10.13
CA GLU A 224 15.79 -15.21 10.70
C GLU A 224 15.93 -15.03 12.21
N ASP A 225 16.17 -13.80 12.69
CA ASP A 225 16.31 -13.49 14.12
C ASP A 225 15.03 -13.79 14.92
N ARG A 226 13.85 -13.61 14.28
CA ARG A 226 12.53 -13.87 14.85
C ARG A 226 12.06 -15.33 14.65
N GLY A 227 12.82 -16.15 13.92
CA GLY A 227 12.48 -17.55 13.62
C GLY A 227 11.31 -17.71 12.63
N VAL A 228 11.07 -16.72 11.78
CA VAL A 228 10.09 -16.77 10.69
C VAL A 228 10.77 -17.30 9.42
N ASP A 229 10.24 -18.39 8.86
CA ASP A 229 10.78 -18.96 7.61
C ASP A 229 10.33 -18.12 6.41
N ASN A 230 11.23 -17.29 5.89
CA ASN A 230 10.98 -16.42 4.74
C ASN A 230 10.70 -17.19 3.43
N ASN A 231 11.12 -18.46 3.32
CA ASN A 231 10.86 -19.29 2.13
C ASN A 231 9.40 -19.72 2.00
N LYS A 232 8.60 -19.54 3.03
CA LYS A 232 7.15 -19.80 2.98
C LYS A 232 6.39 -18.80 2.12
N TYR A 233 6.95 -17.61 1.86
CA TYR A 233 6.28 -16.50 1.24
C TYR A 233 6.98 -16.08 -0.06
N LEU A 234 6.21 -15.67 -1.06
CA LEU A 234 6.77 -14.92 -2.19
C LEU A 234 7.02 -13.47 -1.74
N ILE A 235 8.28 -13.09 -1.58
CA ILE A 235 8.65 -11.75 -1.12
C ILE A 235 9.23 -10.95 -2.27
N ARG A 236 8.70 -9.76 -2.53
CA ARG A 236 9.13 -8.87 -3.61
C ARG A 236 9.11 -7.40 -3.18
N CYS A 237 9.79 -6.54 -3.92
CA CYS A 237 9.74 -5.10 -3.73
C CYS A 237 9.00 -4.43 -4.89
N ALA A 238 8.11 -3.50 -4.56
CA ALA A 238 7.49 -2.64 -5.55
C ALA A 238 8.48 -1.62 -6.10
N SER A 239 8.34 -1.28 -7.38
CA SER A 239 9.17 -0.30 -8.07
C SER A 239 8.48 1.06 -8.16
N GLN A 240 9.28 2.13 -8.26
CA GLN A 240 8.76 3.48 -8.54
C GLN A 240 8.39 3.70 -10.00
N THR A 241 8.73 2.77 -10.89
CA THR A 241 8.54 2.97 -12.34
C THR A 241 7.99 1.75 -13.06
N GLU A 242 8.19 0.56 -12.51
CA GLU A 242 7.78 -0.69 -13.13
C GLU A 242 6.56 -1.28 -12.43
N THR A 243 5.64 -1.83 -13.22
CA THR A 243 4.45 -2.47 -12.69
C THR A 243 4.78 -3.85 -12.12
N LEU A 244 4.46 -4.07 -10.85
CA LEU A 244 4.52 -5.37 -10.21
C LEU A 244 3.14 -6.02 -10.26
N ILE A 245 3.08 -7.25 -10.78
CA ILE A 245 1.84 -8.04 -10.83
C ILE A 245 1.92 -9.12 -9.76
N GLY A 246 0.94 -9.16 -8.86
CA GLY A 246 0.87 -10.11 -7.75
C GLY A 246 -0.51 -10.72 -7.55
N GLY A 247 -0.59 -11.64 -6.58
CA GLY A 247 -1.77 -12.45 -6.34
C GLY A 247 -1.92 -13.64 -7.30
N GLU A 248 -3.05 -14.32 -7.26
CA GLU A 248 -3.31 -15.47 -8.13
C GLU A 248 -3.44 -15.03 -9.59
N VAL A 249 -2.66 -15.66 -10.46
CA VAL A 249 -2.87 -15.58 -11.90
C VAL A 249 -4.09 -16.46 -12.20
N GLU A 250 -5.19 -15.86 -12.66
CA GLU A 250 -6.29 -16.66 -13.23
C GLU A 250 -5.72 -17.45 -14.40
N GLU A 251 -5.72 -18.78 -14.28
CA GLU A 251 -5.48 -19.63 -15.45
C GLU A 251 -6.63 -19.36 -16.44
N VAL A 252 -6.31 -18.74 -17.56
CA VAL A 252 -7.26 -18.57 -18.67
C VAL A 252 -7.48 -19.97 -19.24
N CYS A 253 -8.62 -20.57 -18.88
CA CYS A 253 -9.10 -21.80 -19.49
C CYS A 253 -9.51 -21.58 -20.95
#